data_0b7e11a9b83d6fe5a9c6a9938241ea72
#
_entry.id   0b7e11a9b83d6fe5a9c6a9938241ea72
#
_cell.length_a   1.000
_cell.length_b   1.000
_cell.length_c   1.000
_cell.angle_alpha   90.00
_cell.angle_beta   90.00
_cell.angle_gamma   90.00
#
_symmetry.space_group_name_H-M   'P 1'
#
loop_
_entity.id
_entity.type
_entity.pdbx_description
1 polymer ?
#
loop_
_entity_poly.entity_id
_entity_poly.type
_entity_poly.pdbx_seq_one_letter_code
_entity_poly.pdbx_strand_id
1 'polypeptide(L)'
;RTDKTICLAATPSLKSFGMSGRSRLFEVKQRVREVNIERKQHAPGQILSGTSYFFSELSQDPALAVDFLIAPPQMAHYMECSTRIYSIYMKYVAPEDIVVYSIDEVFMDITDYLPASGMTAREFARKIILDVMDTTGITATAGIGTNLFLCKVAMDIVAKHLPADEYGVRIAFLDEMTFRQKLWAHQPLTDFWRIGHGYARKLAENGLFTMGDIARCSVKNEDLLYRLFGKNAELLIDHAWGCLLYTSDAADDRI
;
A
#
# COMPACT_ATOMS: atom_id res chain seq x y z
N ARG A 1 2.26 -22.65 -14.37
CA ARG A 1 2.03 -21.99 -13.07
C ARG A 1 2.14 -23.01 -11.96
N THR A 2 2.90 -22.72 -10.93
CA THR A 2 3.01 -23.58 -9.75
C THR A 2 2.23 -22.96 -8.60
N ASP A 3 1.87 -23.77 -7.60
CA ASP A 3 1.19 -23.29 -6.40
C ASP A 3 2.04 -22.29 -5.59
N LYS A 4 3.35 -22.19 -5.85
CA LYS A 4 4.27 -21.20 -5.25
C LYS A 4 4.22 -19.83 -5.91
N THR A 5 3.49 -19.66 -7.04
CA THR A 5 3.36 -18.39 -7.75
C THR A 5 2.67 -17.35 -6.87
N ILE A 6 3.23 -16.15 -6.79
CA ILE A 6 2.62 -15.00 -6.09
C ILE A 6 1.48 -14.44 -6.95
N CYS A 7 0.33 -14.22 -6.35
CA CYS A 7 -0.77 -13.49 -6.98
C CYS A 7 -0.41 -12.00 -7.05
N LEU A 8 -0.58 -11.38 -8.22
CA LEU A 8 -0.30 -9.95 -8.40
C LEU A 8 -1.33 -9.08 -7.67
N ALA A 9 -2.58 -9.55 -7.65
CA ALA A 9 -3.69 -8.89 -6.97
C ALA A 9 -4.73 -9.92 -6.55
N ALA A 10 -5.57 -9.55 -5.58
CA ALA A 10 -6.78 -10.25 -5.20
C ALA A 10 -7.95 -9.27 -5.22
N THR A 11 -9.14 -9.75 -5.60
CA THR A 11 -10.36 -8.93 -5.58
C THR A 11 -10.74 -8.53 -4.15
N PRO A 12 -11.47 -7.42 -3.95
CA PRO A 12 -12.01 -7.04 -2.65
C PRO A 12 -12.82 -8.19 -2.00
N SER A 13 -13.56 -8.95 -2.79
CA SER A 13 -14.30 -10.14 -2.33
C SER A 13 -13.38 -11.17 -1.68
N LEU A 14 -12.28 -11.55 -2.35
CA LEU A 14 -11.31 -12.50 -1.75
C LEU A 14 -10.62 -11.90 -0.51
N LYS A 15 -10.31 -10.62 -0.52
CA LYS A 15 -9.72 -9.92 0.65
C LYS A 15 -10.67 -9.93 1.86
N SER A 16 -12.00 -9.82 1.66
CA SER A 16 -12.97 -9.89 2.75
C SER A 16 -12.99 -11.25 3.46
N PHE A 17 -12.53 -12.32 2.80
CA PHE A 17 -12.31 -13.64 3.39
C PHE A 17 -10.92 -13.81 4.04
N GLY A 18 -10.18 -12.71 4.26
CA GLY A 18 -8.89 -12.71 4.95
C GLY A 18 -7.68 -13.03 4.08
N MET A 19 -7.79 -12.91 2.75
CA MET A 19 -6.66 -13.12 1.85
C MET A 19 -5.88 -11.83 1.61
N SER A 20 -4.55 -11.93 1.66
CA SER A 20 -3.67 -10.82 1.29
C SER A 20 -3.64 -10.62 -0.23
N GLY A 21 -3.45 -9.37 -0.66
CA GLY A 21 -3.36 -9.02 -2.08
C GLY A 21 -2.20 -9.69 -2.83
N ARG A 22 -1.13 -10.10 -2.13
CA ARG A 22 0.08 -10.72 -2.70
C ARG A 22 0.36 -12.12 -2.14
N SER A 23 -0.67 -12.85 -1.73
CA SER A 23 -0.56 -14.23 -1.28
C SER A 23 -0.03 -15.14 -2.39
N ARG A 24 0.66 -16.21 -2.01
CA ARG A 24 0.98 -17.28 -2.94
C ARG A 24 -0.28 -18.10 -3.23
N LEU A 25 -0.36 -18.71 -4.41
CA LEU A 25 -1.55 -19.43 -4.83
C LEU A 25 -1.94 -20.57 -3.86
N PHE A 26 -0.97 -21.26 -3.26
CA PHE A 26 -1.27 -22.30 -2.27
C PHE A 26 -1.91 -21.73 -0.99
N GLU A 27 -1.49 -20.51 -0.58
CA GLU A 27 -2.06 -19.83 0.60
C GLU A 27 -3.53 -19.44 0.33
N VAL A 28 -3.82 -18.95 -0.88
CA VAL A 28 -5.19 -18.66 -1.31
C VAL A 28 -6.04 -19.93 -1.27
N LYS A 29 -5.54 -21.04 -1.85
CA LYS A 29 -6.24 -22.33 -1.84
C LYS A 29 -6.49 -22.84 -0.42
N GLN A 30 -5.50 -22.70 0.46
CA GLN A 30 -5.62 -23.09 1.85
C GLN A 30 -6.69 -22.27 2.57
N ARG A 31 -6.62 -20.92 2.43
CA ARG A 31 -7.58 -20.02 3.09
C ARG A 31 -9.01 -20.26 2.59
N VAL A 32 -9.21 -20.50 1.30
CA VAL A 32 -10.54 -20.87 0.75
C VAL A 32 -11.07 -22.14 1.39
N ARG A 33 -10.22 -23.15 1.60
CA ARG A 33 -10.64 -24.39 2.30
C ARG A 33 -11.07 -24.10 3.76
N GLU A 34 -10.32 -23.30 4.48
CA GLU A 34 -10.63 -22.88 5.86
C GLU A 34 -11.97 -22.14 5.90
N VAL A 35 -12.16 -21.15 5.03
CA VAL A 35 -13.42 -20.41 4.92
C VAL A 35 -14.60 -21.34 4.60
N ASN A 36 -14.39 -22.32 3.73
CA ASN A 36 -15.46 -23.29 3.40
C ASN A 36 -15.78 -24.24 4.56
N ILE A 37 -14.82 -24.56 5.42
CA ILE A 37 -15.06 -25.29 6.68
C ILE A 37 -15.91 -24.41 7.61
N GLU A 38 -15.57 -23.15 7.77
CA GLU A 38 -16.31 -22.18 8.58
C GLU A 38 -17.76 -22.02 8.03
N ARG A 39 -17.90 -21.83 6.72
CA ARG A 39 -19.22 -21.70 6.07
C ARG A 39 -20.07 -22.95 6.23
N LYS A 40 -19.48 -24.13 6.10
CA LYS A 40 -20.19 -25.40 6.31
C LYS A 40 -20.80 -25.49 7.71
N GLN A 41 -20.13 -24.98 8.74
CA GLN A 41 -20.67 -24.97 10.11
C GLN A 41 -21.94 -24.11 10.26
N HIS A 42 -22.05 -23.06 9.42
CA HIS A 42 -23.17 -22.13 9.43
C HIS A 42 -24.27 -22.46 8.39
N ALA A 43 -23.99 -23.40 7.48
CA ALA A 43 -24.93 -23.82 6.45
C ALA A 43 -26.08 -24.65 7.03
N PRO A 44 -27.30 -24.58 6.46
CA PRO A 44 -28.42 -25.43 6.84
C PRO A 44 -28.05 -26.90 6.77
N GLY A 45 -28.25 -27.63 7.86
CA GLY A 45 -27.88 -29.04 7.95
C GLY A 45 -26.37 -29.33 7.87
N GLN A 46 -25.54 -28.31 7.99
CA GLN A 46 -24.08 -28.37 7.87
C GLN A 46 -23.60 -28.96 6.53
N ILE A 47 -24.36 -28.71 5.46
CA ILE A 47 -24.07 -29.18 4.10
C ILE A 47 -23.95 -27.95 3.18
N LEU A 48 -22.84 -27.90 2.41
CA LEU A 48 -22.69 -26.92 1.32
C LEU A 48 -23.38 -27.53 0.07
N SER A 49 -24.32 -26.79 -0.52
CA SER A 49 -25.18 -27.25 -1.63
C SER A 49 -24.69 -26.80 -3.01
N GLY A 50 -23.67 -25.92 -3.07
CA GLY A 50 -23.14 -25.39 -4.31
C GLY A 50 -21.86 -24.58 -4.09
N THR A 51 -21.39 -23.91 -5.15
CA THR A 51 -20.21 -23.03 -5.12
C THR A 51 -20.51 -21.72 -5.84
N SER A 52 -19.92 -20.62 -5.38
CA SER A 52 -19.96 -19.34 -6.09
C SER A 52 -18.65 -18.58 -5.91
N TYR A 53 -18.31 -17.73 -6.88
CA TYR A 53 -17.25 -16.72 -6.82
C TYR A 53 -17.81 -15.29 -6.80
N PHE A 54 -19.14 -15.13 -6.75
CA PHE A 54 -19.81 -13.83 -6.62
C PHE A 54 -20.05 -13.50 -5.16
N PHE A 55 -19.51 -12.36 -4.71
CA PHE A 55 -19.66 -11.94 -3.33
C PHE A 55 -21.13 -11.73 -2.90
N SER A 56 -21.96 -11.21 -3.81
CA SER A 56 -23.38 -10.99 -3.57
C SER A 56 -24.13 -12.29 -3.26
N GLU A 57 -23.87 -13.37 -4.03
CA GLU A 57 -24.46 -14.68 -3.81
C GLU A 57 -23.98 -15.30 -2.50
N LEU A 58 -22.65 -15.26 -2.28
CA LEU A 58 -22.02 -15.79 -1.06
C LEU A 58 -22.51 -15.10 0.21
N SER A 59 -22.89 -13.81 0.12
CA SER A 59 -23.41 -13.04 1.25
C SER A 59 -24.87 -13.36 1.55
N GLN A 60 -25.64 -13.79 0.54
CA GLN A 60 -27.06 -14.11 0.68
C GLN A 60 -27.31 -15.56 1.07
N ASP A 61 -26.45 -16.48 0.57
CA ASP A 61 -26.63 -17.91 0.80
C ASP A 61 -25.43 -18.53 1.54
N PRO A 62 -25.58 -18.85 2.85
CA PRO A 62 -24.54 -19.52 3.62
C PRO A 62 -24.24 -20.96 3.16
N ALA A 63 -25.12 -21.58 2.40
CA ALA A 63 -24.92 -22.94 1.87
C ALA A 63 -23.99 -23.00 0.66
N LEU A 64 -23.59 -21.86 0.08
CA LEU A 64 -22.64 -21.83 -1.03
C LEU A 64 -21.19 -21.86 -0.53
N ALA A 65 -20.36 -22.71 -1.12
CA ALA A 65 -18.92 -22.69 -0.94
C ALA A 65 -18.28 -21.52 -1.71
N VAL A 66 -17.27 -20.93 -1.14
CA VAL A 66 -16.42 -19.93 -1.83
C VAL A 66 -15.55 -20.65 -2.85
N ASP A 67 -15.56 -20.16 -4.08
CA ASP A 67 -14.60 -20.51 -5.11
C ASP A 67 -13.96 -19.24 -5.70
N PHE A 68 -12.96 -19.38 -6.58
CA PHE A 68 -12.27 -18.25 -7.17
C PHE A 68 -11.73 -18.56 -8.57
N LEU A 69 -11.61 -17.53 -9.38
CA LEU A 69 -11.06 -17.60 -10.71
C LEU A 69 -9.59 -17.11 -10.72
N ILE A 70 -8.74 -17.82 -11.44
CA ILE A 70 -7.34 -17.45 -11.63
C ILE A 70 -7.20 -16.76 -12.99
N ALA A 71 -7.11 -15.43 -12.99
CA ALA A 71 -6.85 -14.68 -14.21
C ALA A 71 -5.38 -14.83 -14.65
N PRO A 72 -5.11 -15.11 -15.93
CA PRO A 72 -3.76 -15.07 -16.48
C PRO A 72 -3.17 -13.67 -16.43
N PRO A 73 -1.90 -13.49 -16.00
CA PRO A 73 -1.24 -12.18 -16.07
C PRO A 73 -1.00 -11.76 -17.52
N GLN A 74 -1.24 -10.49 -17.81
CA GLN A 74 -1.07 -9.87 -19.13
C GLN A 74 -0.07 -8.73 -19.03
N MET A 75 1.22 -9.05 -18.80
CA MET A 75 2.24 -8.05 -18.48
C MET A 75 2.40 -6.98 -19.56
N ALA A 76 2.33 -7.34 -20.85
CA ALA A 76 2.42 -6.37 -21.94
C ALA A 76 1.27 -5.34 -21.85
N HIS A 77 0.04 -5.80 -21.61
CA HIS A 77 -1.12 -4.94 -21.44
C HIS A 77 -0.98 -4.05 -20.19
N TYR A 78 -0.45 -4.56 -19.09
CA TYR A 78 -0.23 -3.73 -17.89
C TYR A 78 0.82 -2.64 -18.15
N MET A 79 1.87 -2.94 -18.92
CA MET A 79 2.86 -1.95 -19.33
C MET A 79 2.25 -0.87 -20.24
N GLU A 80 1.39 -1.24 -21.18
CA GLU A 80 0.68 -0.28 -22.04
C GLU A 80 -0.19 0.67 -21.20
N CYS A 81 -0.98 0.12 -20.26
CA CYS A 81 -1.80 0.92 -19.35
C CYS A 81 -0.95 1.86 -18.49
N SER A 82 0.15 1.36 -17.92
CA SER A 82 1.08 2.15 -17.12
C SER A 82 1.69 3.30 -17.94
N THR A 83 2.17 3.03 -19.16
CA THR A 83 2.72 4.05 -20.05
C THR A 83 1.67 5.09 -20.45
N ARG A 84 0.44 4.67 -20.71
CA ARG A 84 -0.67 5.58 -20.99
C ARG A 84 -0.96 6.51 -19.81
N ILE A 85 -0.99 5.97 -18.59
CA ILE A 85 -1.18 6.75 -17.37
C ILE A 85 -0.01 7.71 -17.16
N TYR A 86 1.23 7.26 -17.34
CA TYR A 86 2.41 8.12 -17.26
C TYR A 86 2.33 9.30 -18.24
N SER A 87 1.83 9.09 -19.46
CA SER A 87 1.62 10.15 -20.44
C SER A 87 0.58 11.19 -19.98
N ILE A 88 -0.37 10.78 -19.12
CA ILE A 88 -1.31 11.72 -18.50
C ILE A 88 -0.59 12.56 -17.45
N TYR A 89 0.24 11.95 -16.62
CA TYR A 89 1.03 12.67 -15.60
C TYR A 89 1.90 13.76 -16.21
N MET A 90 2.53 13.48 -17.36
CA MET A 90 3.35 14.47 -18.09
C MET A 90 2.59 15.69 -18.63
N LYS A 91 1.25 15.71 -18.60
CA LYS A 91 0.47 16.93 -18.87
C LYS A 91 0.55 17.94 -17.74
N TYR A 92 0.91 17.50 -16.54
CA TYR A 92 0.86 18.27 -15.29
C TYR A 92 2.21 18.52 -14.67
N VAL A 93 3.11 17.57 -14.80
CA VAL A 93 4.42 17.55 -14.12
C VAL A 93 5.48 17.13 -15.14
N ALA A 94 6.62 17.80 -15.14
CA ALA A 94 7.73 17.49 -16.03
C ALA A 94 8.34 16.11 -15.71
N PRO A 95 8.88 15.39 -16.71
CA PRO A 95 9.43 14.04 -16.48
C PRO A 95 10.53 13.95 -15.42
N GLU A 96 11.34 15.00 -15.27
CA GLU A 96 12.40 15.11 -14.27
C GLU A 96 11.87 15.15 -12.82
N ASP A 97 10.63 15.59 -12.60
CA ASP A 97 9.97 15.66 -11.31
C ASP A 97 9.06 14.44 -11.04
N ILE A 98 9.09 13.44 -11.95
CA ILE A 98 8.36 12.18 -11.81
C ILE A 98 9.33 11.03 -11.62
N VAL A 99 9.26 10.39 -10.46
CA VAL A 99 10.01 9.15 -10.18
C VAL A 99 9.08 7.96 -10.32
N VAL A 100 9.34 7.12 -11.33
CA VAL A 100 8.61 5.85 -11.51
C VAL A 100 9.13 4.84 -10.48
N TYR A 101 8.30 4.55 -9.48
CA TYR A 101 8.65 3.62 -8.41
C TYR A 101 8.34 2.17 -8.78
N SER A 102 7.21 1.95 -9.46
CA SER A 102 6.79 0.63 -9.95
C SER A 102 5.88 0.79 -11.18
N ILE A 103 5.38 -0.33 -11.71
CA ILE A 103 4.45 -0.31 -12.85
C ILE A 103 3.14 0.44 -12.55
N ASP A 104 2.76 0.56 -11.28
CA ASP A 104 1.48 1.11 -10.80
C ASP A 104 1.64 2.27 -9.79
N GLU A 105 2.87 2.67 -9.50
CA GLU A 105 3.16 3.74 -8.53
C GLU A 105 4.23 4.71 -9.05
N VAL A 106 3.96 6.00 -8.85
CA VAL A 106 4.91 7.09 -9.13
C VAL A 106 4.98 8.03 -7.93
N PHE A 107 6.10 8.71 -7.77
CA PHE A 107 6.23 9.90 -6.96
C PHE A 107 6.34 11.12 -7.86
N MET A 108 5.76 12.24 -7.47
CA MET A 108 5.83 13.51 -8.19
C MET A 108 6.21 14.62 -7.22
N ASP A 109 7.24 15.38 -7.55
CA ASP A 109 7.47 16.65 -6.88
C ASP A 109 6.58 17.71 -7.53
N ILE A 110 5.62 18.21 -6.78
CA ILE A 110 4.67 19.21 -7.28
C ILE A 110 4.90 20.60 -6.68
N THR A 111 5.99 20.78 -5.94
CA THR A 111 6.28 22.00 -5.18
C THR A 111 6.23 23.24 -6.06
N ASP A 112 6.92 23.23 -7.19
CA ASP A 112 7.04 24.38 -8.08
C ASP A 112 5.79 24.60 -8.96
N TYR A 113 4.90 23.61 -9.05
CA TYR A 113 3.67 23.66 -9.88
C TYR A 113 2.50 24.31 -9.13
N LEU A 114 2.47 24.23 -7.80
CA LEU A 114 1.35 24.74 -7.00
C LEU A 114 1.17 26.26 -7.12
N PRO A 115 2.23 27.10 -7.01
CA PRO A 115 2.07 28.55 -7.15
C PRO A 115 1.51 28.96 -8.52
N ALA A 116 1.99 28.35 -9.60
CA ALA A 116 1.56 28.64 -10.95
C ALA A 116 0.12 28.18 -11.23
N SER A 117 -0.31 27.05 -10.63
CA SER A 117 -1.65 26.50 -10.80
C SER A 117 -2.73 27.22 -9.98
N GLY A 118 -2.34 27.91 -8.90
CA GLY A 118 -3.25 28.48 -7.92
C GLY A 118 -4.06 27.43 -7.13
N MET A 119 -3.64 26.17 -7.15
CA MET A 119 -4.29 25.04 -6.50
C MET A 119 -3.59 24.63 -5.24
N THR A 120 -4.32 24.09 -4.29
CA THR A 120 -3.73 23.30 -3.20
C THR A 120 -3.19 21.96 -3.73
N ALA A 121 -2.23 21.36 -3.03
CA ALA A 121 -1.69 20.04 -3.38
C ALA A 121 -2.81 18.97 -3.52
N ARG A 122 -3.85 19.07 -2.69
CA ARG A 122 -5.00 18.15 -2.74
C ARG A 122 -5.83 18.34 -4.02
N GLU A 123 -6.10 19.57 -4.41
CA GLU A 123 -6.84 19.87 -5.65
C GLU A 123 -6.04 19.47 -6.88
N PHE A 124 -4.72 19.71 -6.86
CA PHE A 124 -3.83 19.32 -7.95
C PHE A 124 -3.77 17.80 -8.12
N ALA A 125 -3.56 17.05 -7.03
CA ALA A 125 -3.58 15.59 -7.05
C ALA A 125 -4.94 15.03 -7.51
N ARG A 126 -6.04 15.61 -7.01
CA ARG A 126 -7.41 15.21 -7.45
C ARG A 126 -7.60 15.41 -8.96
N LYS A 127 -7.17 16.55 -9.50
CA LYS A 127 -7.26 16.85 -10.93
C LYS A 127 -6.54 15.79 -11.77
N ILE A 128 -5.35 15.40 -11.38
CA ILE A 128 -4.57 14.34 -12.04
C ILE A 128 -5.32 13.00 -11.99
N ILE A 129 -5.80 12.61 -10.80
CA ILE A 129 -6.52 11.34 -10.60
C ILE A 129 -7.77 11.27 -11.45
N LEU A 130 -8.53 12.36 -11.53
CA LEU A 130 -9.75 12.43 -12.36
C LEU A 130 -9.43 12.33 -13.85
N ASP A 131 -8.38 13.00 -14.36
CA ASP A 131 -7.94 12.84 -15.76
C ASP A 131 -7.53 11.38 -16.07
N VAL A 132 -6.84 10.72 -15.14
CA VAL A 132 -6.52 9.30 -15.28
C VAL A 132 -7.79 8.46 -15.35
N MET A 133 -8.75 8.68 -14.46
CA MET A 133 -10.00 7.93 -14.42
C MET A 133 -10.83 8.17 -15.68
N ASP A 134 -11.00 9.43 -16.11
CA ASP A 134 -11.78 9.79 -17.29
C ASP A 134 -11.16 9.24 -18.59
N THR A 135 -9.82 9.21 -18.65
CA THR A 135 -9.10 8.76 -19.84
C THR A 135 -8.96 7.24 -19.92
N THR A 136 -8.83 6.54 -18.77
CA THR A 136 -8.47 5.12 -18.74
C THR A 136 -9.53 4.23 -18.07
N GLY A 137 -10.46 4.80 -17.31
CA GLY A 137 -11.37 4.06 -16.43
C GLY A 137 -10.70 3.48 -15.18
N ILE A 138 -9.42 3.79 -14.93
CA ILE A 138 -8.65 3.26 -13.78
C ILE A 138 -8.66 4.29 -12.66
N THR A 139 -9.08 3.84 -11.47
CA THR A 139 -9.05 4.66 -10.25
C THR A 139 -7.65 4.68 -9.63
N ALA A 140 -7.31 5.78 -8.98
CA ALA A 140 -6.05 5.91 -8.24
C ALA A 140 -6.29 6.47 -6.83
N THR A 141 -5.30 6.27 -5.96
CA THR A 141 -5.25 6.81 -4.61
C THR A 141 -3.96 7.61 -4.47
N ALA A 142 -3.99 8.74 -3.79
CA ALA A 142 -2.79 9.55 -3.56
C ALA A 142 -2.49 9.74 -2.07
N GLY A 143 -1.20 9.74 -1.76
CA GLY A 143 -0.65 10.32 -0.54
C GLY A 143 0.08 11.61 -0.87
N ILE A 144 -0.07 12.61 -0.04
CA ILE A 144 0.66 13.88 -0.11
C ILE A 144 1.50 13.99 1.16
N GLY A 145 2.76 14.33 1.01
CA GLY A 145 3.68 14.47 2.13
C GLY A 145 4.74 15.52 1.85
N THR A 146 5.38 16.02 2.90
CA THR A 146 6.50 16.96 2.83
C THR A 146 7.80 16.29 2.37
N ASN A 147 7.82 14.96 2.29
CA ASN A 147 8.90 14.14 1.74
C ASN A 147 8.37 12.80 1.21
N LEU A 148 9.23 12.05 0.50
CA LEU A 148 8.86 10.75 -0.12
C LEU A 148 8.33 9.73 0.88
N PHE A 149 8.92 9.65 2.08
CA PHE A 149 8.46 8.70 3.10
C PHE A 149 7.05 9.04 3.57
N LEU A 150 6.79 10.29 3.92
CA LEU A 150 5.47 10.73 4.36
C LEU A 150 4.42 10.63 3.27
N CYS A 151 4.79 10.91 2.01
CA CYS A 151 3.94 10.71 0.85
C CYS A 151 3.50 9.24 0.72
N LYS A 152 4.46 8.30 0.79
CA LYS A 152 4.18 6.86 0.70
C LYS A 152 3.34 6.36 1.87
N VAL A 153 3.67 6.77 3.09
CA VAL A 153 2.92 6.42 4.31
C VAL A 153 1.50 6.99 4.30
N ALA A 154 1.34 8.25 3.85
CA ALA A 154 0.02 8.86 3.68
C ALA A 154 -0.85 8.04 2.72
N MET A 155 -0.29 7.55 1.61
CA MET A 155 -1.00 6.72 0.67
C MET A 155 -1.34 5.34 1.25
N ASP A 156 -0.35 4.62 1.78
CA ASP A 156 -0.51 3.21 2.14
C ASP A 156 -1.30 3.00 3.43
N ILE A 157 -1.06 3.82 4.46
CA ILE A 157 -1.68 3.64 5.78
C ILE A 157 -2.94 4.49 5.93
N VAL A 158 -2.98 5.70 5.35
CA VAL A 158 -4.10 6.61 5.60
C VAL A 158 -5.09 6.60 4.43
N ALA A 159 -4.67 6.97 3.21
CA ALA A 159 -5.59 7.19 2.09
C ALA A 159 -6.37 5.92 1.70
N LYS A 160 -5.71 4.75 1.72
CA LYS A 160 -6.36 3.47 1.38
C LYS A 160 -7.51 3.10 2.31
N HIS A 161 -7.53 3.63 3.54
CA HIS A 161 -8.55 3.37 4.55
C HIS A 161 -9.58 4.50 4.70
N LEU A 162 -9.38 5.63 4.03
CA LEU A 162 -10.37 6.70 4.00
C LEU A 162 -11.56 6.35 3.10
N PRO A 163 -12.76 6.84 3.43
CA PRO A 163 -13.86 6.83 2.46
C PRO A 163 -13.46 7.67 1.24
N ALA A 164 -13.97 7.29 0.07
CA ALA A 164 -13.81 8.11 -1.12
C ALA A 164 -14.56 9.44 -0.95
N ASP A 165 -14.03 10.51 -1.52
CA ASP A 165 -14.74 11.79 -1.55
C ASP A 165 -15.90 11.77 -2.57
N GLU A 166 -16.57 12.90 -2.73
CA GLU A 166 -17.71 13.07 -3.66
C GLU A 166 -17.36 12.73 -5.13
N TYR A 167 -16.08 12.74 -5.48
CA TYR A 167 -15.56 12.37 -6.82
C TYR A 167 -15.05 10.92 -6.88
N GLY A 168 -15.22 10.14 -5.83
CA GLY A 168 -14.73 8.77 -5.76
C GLY A 168 -13.23 8.64 -5.47
N VAL A 169 -12.55 9.74 -5.09
CA VAL A 169 -11.09 9.80 -4.92
C VAL A 169 -10.72 9.70 -3.44
N ARG A 170 -9.58 9.05 -3.15
CA ARG A 170 -8.98 8.94 -1.81
C ARG A 170 -7.63 9.63 -1.80
N ILE A 171 -7.51 10.71 -1.02
CA ILE A 171 -6.29 11.48 -0.87
C ILE A 171 -6.04 11.74 0.61
N ALA A 172 -4.85 11.40 1.10
CA ALA A 172 -4.39 11.74 2.45
C ALA A 172 -3.20 12.68 2.40
N PHE A 173 -3.03 13.45 3.47
CA PHE A 173 -1.89 14.35 3.69
C PHE A 173 -1.23 14.03 5.03
N LEU A 174 0.10 14.00 5.04
CA LEU A 174 0.93 13.94 6.24
C LEU A 174 2.10 14.92 6.13
N ASP A 175 2.29 15.67 7.19
CA ASP A 175 3.56 16.30 7.56
C ASP A 175 4.18 15.57 8.75
N GLU A 176 5.38 15.96 9.17
CA GLU A 176 6.13 15.33 10.26
C GLU A 176 5.36 15.35 11.58
N MET A 177 4.67 16.45 11.88
CA MET A 177 3.90 16.59 13.11
C MET A 177 2.64 15.72 13.11
N THR A 178 1.90 15.74 12.01
CA THR A 178 0.69 14.92 11.83
C THR A 178 1.03 13.44 11.83
N PHE A 179 2.14 13.04 11.22
CA PHE A 179 2.67 11.69 11.27
C PHE A 179 2.93 11.25 12.71
N ARG A 180 3.67 12.05 13.49
CA ARG A 180 3.97 11.72 14.89
C ARG A 180 2.72 11.63 15.74
N GLN A 181 1.78 12.55 15.56
CA GLN A 181 0.53 12.57 16.33
C GLN A 181 -0.39 11.38 16.01
N LYS A 182 -0.48 10.97 14.74
CA LYS A 182 -1.46 9.97 14.29
C LYS A 182 -0.89 8.58 14.14
N LEU A 183 0.41 8.44 13.77
CA LEU A 183 0.96 7.16 13.34
C LEU A 183 2.12 6.66 14.21
N TRP A 184 2.63 7.43 15.17
CA TRP A 184 3.69 6.92 16.07
C TRP A 184 3.27 5.68 16.86
N ALA A 185 1.98 5.52 17.16
CA ALA A 185 1.43 4.36 17.86
C ALA A 185 0.85 3.29 16.91
N HIS A 186 0.89 3.52 15.59
CA HIS A 186 0.34 2.59 14.62
C HIS A 186 1.06 1.23 14.63
N GLN A 187 0.29 0.18 14.50
CA GLN A 187 0.74 -1.21 14.37
C GLN A 187 -0.06 -1.92 13.29
N PRO A 188 0.53 -2.91 12.62
CA PRO A 188 1.90 -3.43 12.80
C PRO A 188 2.95 -2.53 12.10
N LEU A 189 4.21 -2.63 12.55
CA LEU A 189 5.33 -1.92 11.92
C LEU A 189 5.53 -2.28 10.43
N THR A 190 5.10 -3.45 10.00
CA THR A 190 5.19 -3.91 8.61
C THR A 190 4.31 -3.13 7.63
N ASP A 191 3.41 -2.28 8.11
CA ASP A 191 2.62 -1.39 7.26
C ASP A 191 3.45 -0.20 6.77
N PHE A 192 4.54 0.13 7.48
CA PHE A 192 5.41 1.21 7.09
C PHE A 192 6.39 0.80 5.99
N TRP A 193 6.54 1.68 5.04
CA TRP A 193 7.47 1.51 3.93
C TRP A 193 8.88 1.17 4.43
N ARG A 194 9.52 0.19 3.78
CA ARG A 194 10.84 -0.38 4.09
C ARG A 194 10.95 -1.16 5.42
N ILE A 195 9.89 -1.38 6.16
CA ILE A 195 9.89 -2.26 7.32
C ILE A 195 9.27 -3.61 6.96
N GLY A 196 10.09 -4.58 6.62
CA GLY A 196 9.66 -5.96 6.39
C GLY A 196 9.59 -6.78 7.68
N HIS A 197 9.06 -8.02 7.58
CA HIS A 197 8.93 -8.93 8.71
C HIS A 197 10.23 -9.19 9.48
N GLY A 198 11.39 -9.19 8.79
CA GLY A 198 12.70 -9.38 9.43
C GLY A 198 13.07 -8.20 10.35
N TYR A 199 12.81 -6.97 9.91
CA TYR A 199 13.01 -5.77 10.71
C TYR A 199 12.04 -5.73 11.90
N ALA A 200 10.75 -5.93 11.63
CA ALA A 200 9.70 -5.90 12.65
C ALA A 200 9.98 -6.95 13.76
N ARG A 201 10.43 -8.17 13.40
CA ARG A 201 10.80 -9.20 14.37
C ARG A 201 11.98 -8.77 15.25
N LYS A 202 13.09 -8.30 14.64
CA LYS A 202 14.26 -7.83 15.42
C LYS A 202 13.91 -6.67 16.37
N LEU A 203 13.05 -5.75 15.91
CA LEU A 203 12.56 -4.64 16.74
C LEU A 203 11.72 -5.17 17.92
N ALA A 204 10.78 -6.07 17.67
CA ALA A 204 9.93 -6.67 18.68
C ALA A 204 10.70 -7.46 19.74
N GLU A 205 11.75 -8.21 19.33
CA GLU A 205 12.67 -8.91 20.25
C GLU A 205 13.41 -7.96 21.22
N ASN A 206 13.47 -6.67 20.89
CA ASN A 206 14.06 -5.60 21.70
C ASN A 206 13.02 -4.64 22.31
N GLY A 207 11.75 -5.00 22.31
CA GLY A 207 10.66 -4.22 22.91
C GLY A 207 10.25 -2.97 22.13
N LEU A 208 10.58 -2.90 20.83
CA LEU A 208 10.24 -1.80 19.95
C LEU A 208 9.12 -2.24 18.99
N PHE A 209 7.91 -1.76 19.20
CA PHE A 209 6.71 -2.19 18.48
C PHE A 209 6.12 -1.13 17.57
N THR A 210 6.54 0.13 17.72
CA THR A 210 5.96 1.28 17.03
C THR A 210 7.05 2.22 16.50
N MET A 211 6.72 3.09 15.54
CA MET A 211 7.62 4.14 15.09
C MET A 211 8.01 5.09 16.24
N GLY A 212 7.09 5.38 17.15
CA GLY A 212 7.38 6.16 18.34
C GLY A 212 8.37 5.47 19.30
N ASP A 213 8.39 4.14 19.39
CA ASP A 213 9.39 3.41 20.17
C ASP A 213 10.77 3.52 19.54
N ILE A 214 10.86 3.40 18.21
CA ILE A 214 12.10 3.56 17.45
C ILE A 214 12.65 4.98 17.63
N ALA A 215 11.80 6.00 17.46
CA ALA A 215 12.17 7.39 17.64
C ALA A 215 12.67 7.70 19.07
N ARG A 216 12.00 7.16 20.10
CA ARG A 216 12.47 7.28 21.49
C ARG A 216 13.77 6.52 21.74
N CYS A 217 13.94 5.36 21.12
CA CYS A 217 15.16 4.56 21.21
C CYS A 217 16.34 5.33 20.58
N SER A 218 16.16 6.00 19.44
CA SER A 218 17.23 6.77 18.81
C SER A 218 17.79 7.88 19.70
N VAL A 219 16.97 8.43 20.60
CA VAL A 219 17.42 9.46 21.55
C VAL A 219 18.09 8.86 22.79
N LYS A 220 17.60 7.70 23.25
CA LYS A 220 18.05 7.12 24.54
C LYS A 220 19.15 6.07 24.41
N ASN A 221 19.17 5.33 23.32
CA ASN A 221 20.06 4.19 23.08
C ASN A 221 20.20 3.93 21.57
N GLU A 222 20.76 4.89 20.85
CA GLU A 222 20.96 4.81 19.39
C GLU A 222 21.83 3.62 19.00
N ASP A 223 22.86 3.30 19.82
CA ASP A 223 23.77 2.16 19.62
C ASP A 223 23.02 0.82 19.46
N LEU A 224 21.86 0.67 20.09
CA LEU A 224 21.04 -0.52 19.91
C LEU A 224 20.59 -0.66 18.46
N LEU A 225 20.09 0.42 17.86
CA LEU A 225 19.62 0.43 16.48
C LEU A 225 20.74 0.14 15.49
N TYR A 226 21.93 0.74 15.70
CA TYR A 226 23.11 0.47 14.87
C TYR A 226 23.60 -0.98 15.02
N ARG A 227 23.57 -1.57 16.22
CA ARG A 227 23.90 -2.99 16.41
C ARG A 227 22.94 -3.93 15.70
N LEU A 228 21.64 -3.58 15.62
CA LEU A 228 20.63 -4.41 14.99
C LEU A 228 20.62 -4.29 13.46
N PHE A 229 20.87 -3.08 12.93
CA PHE A 229 20.63 -2.76 11.52
C PHE A 229 21.84 -2.18 10.78
N GLY A 230 22.98 -1.94 11.47
CA GLY A 230 24.16 -1.32 10.87
C GLY A 230 23.84 0.06 10.31
N LYS A 231 24.39 0.42 9.15
CA LYS A 231 24.14 1.69 8.47
C LYS A 231 22.65 1.95 8.15
N ASN A 232 21.86 0.90 8.00
CA ASN A 232 20.43 1.04 7.74
C ASN A 232 19.64 1.58 8.95
N ALA A 233 20.27 1.68 10.13
CA ALA A 233 19.67 2.33 11.30
C ALA A 233 19.37 3.82 11.04
N GLU A 234 20.22 4.52 10.29
CA GLU A 234 20.02 5.93 9.94
C GLU A 234 18.68 6.15 9.25
N LEU A 235 18.44 5.40 8.16
CA LEU A 235 17.18 5.50 7.43
C LEU A 235 15.97 5.10 8.29
N LEU A 236 16.12 4.10 9.16
CA LEU A 236 15.06 3.67 10.06
C LEU A 236 14.73 4.76 11.10
N ILE A 237 15.75 5.44 11.62
CA ILE A 237 15.60 6.56 12.56
C ILE A 237 14.92 7.74 11.87
N ASP A 238 15.38 8.13 10.68
CA ASP A 238 14.77 9.21 9.90
C ASP A 238 13.29 8.93 9.64
N HIS A 239 12.96 7.74 9.19
CA HIS A 239 11.57 7.32 8.97
C HIS A 239 10.75 7.36 10.28
N ALA A 240 11.34 6.97 11.41
CA ALA A 240 10.65 7.02 12.71
C ALA A 240 10.32 8.46 13.13
N TRP A 241 11.14 9.43 12.73
CA TRP A 241 10.89 10.86 12.95
C TRP A 241 10.00 11.50 11.87
N GLY A 242 9.67 10.78 10.80
CA GLY A 242 8.94 11.30 9.65
C GLY A 242 9.82 12.16 8.74
N CYS A 243 11.12 11.98 8.81
CA CYS A 243 12.09 12.69 7.99
C CYS A 243 12.62 11.78 6.88
N LEU A 244 13.15 12.37 5.83
CA LEU A 244 13.96 11.70 4.83
C LEU A 244 15.15 12.61 4.58
N LEU A 245 16.30 12.30 5.18
CA LEU A 245 17.54 12.96 4.80
C LEU A 245 17.94 12.43 3.42
N TYR A 246 17.98 13.33 2.46
CA TYR A 246 18.48 13.05 1.13
C TYR A 246 20.01 12.97 1.24
N THR A 247 20.56 11.78 1.46
CA THR A 247 21.97 11.56 1.23
C THR A 247 22.16 11.24 -0.23
N SER A 248 23.16 11.84 -0.89
CA SER A 248 23.51 11.62 -2.29
C SER A 248 23.78 10.15 -2.66
N ASP A 249 23.93 9.29 -1.69
CA ASP A 249 24.12 7.84 -1.85
C ASP A 249 22.81 7.06 -2.08
N ALA A 250 21.63 7.67 -1.93
CA ALA A 250 20.36 7.02 -2.24
C ALA A 250 20.15 6.80 -3.76
N ALA A 251 21.01 7.38 -4.60
CA ALA A 251 21.00 7.18 -6.06
C ALA A 251 21.61 5.84 -6.49
N ASP A 252 22.37 5.17 -5.63
CA ASP A 252 23.09 3.92 -5.96
C ASP A 252 22.34 2.65 -5.57
N ASP A 253 21.26 2.72 -4.81
CA ASP A 253 20.37 1.59 -4.51
C ASP A 253 19.31 1.39 -5.63
N ARG A 254 19.73 1.50 -6.88
CA ARG A 254 18.94 0.98 -8.01
C ARG A 254 19.03 -0.54 -7.99
N ILE A 255 18.02 -1.15 -7.42
CA ILE A 255 17.71 -2.56 -7.63
C ILE A 255 16.64 -2.66 -8.68
#